data_fdaa70c3a241d7911f4dbf698b646192
#
_entry.id   fdaa70c3a241d7911f4dbf698b646192
#
_cell.length_a   1.000
_cell.length_b   1.000
_cell.length_c   1.000
_cell.angle_alpha   90.00
_cell.angle_beta   90.00
_cell.angle_gamma   90.00
#
_symmetry.space_group_name_H-M   'P 1'
#
loop_
_entity.id
_entity.type
_entity.pdbx_description
1 polymer ?
#
loop_
_entity_poly.entity_id
_entity_poly.type
_entity_poly.pdbx_seq_one_letter_code
_entity_poly.pdbx_strand_id
1 'polypeptide(L)'
;LALCQRRLPGDWRERFGHPLVLLETFVDPERFQGTVYRAANWAYLGETRGFRRTKAGYSATARSPKKVFVKPLQADARARLSEPVLGSPYRSGVPKIMLTAEQMRALPEFFADLPDPRRAQGRRHPLPVVLAIAAGAILCGMRGYKAIADWAESLGPKARERFRCRGKGGCYRVPSESIIRDVLIRVDPVHLDGALQRWNAAYGEADDSLAIDGKTMCNAIDEAGHQTHVMGVVGHQSKTCYTQKKSGPCR
;
A
#
# COMPACT_ATOMS: atom_id res chain seq x y z
N LEU A 1 29.04 -5.90 2.68
CA LEU A 1 28.38 -5.81 1.37
C LEU A 1 28.58 -7.10 0.55
N ALA A 2 29.82 -7.61 0.41
CA ALA A 2 30.13 -8.80 -0.42
C ALA A 2 29.38 -10.07 0.04
N LEU A 3 29.20 -10.29 1.33
CA LEU A 3 28.41 -11.41 1.87
C LEU A 3 26.93 -11.29 1.50
N CYS A 4 26.35 -10.09 1.66
CA CYS A 4 24.96 -9.83 1.29
C CYS A 4 24.73 -10.07 -0.22
N GLN A 5 25.64 -9.60 -1.07
CA GLN A 5 25.54 -9.82 -2.53
C GLN A 5 25.57 -11.28 -2.92
N ARG A 6 26.35 -12.11 -2.22
CA ARG A 6 26.43 -13.57 -2.49
C ARG A 6 25.17 -14.32 -2.06
N ARG A 7 24.59 -13.95 -0.93
CA ARG A 7 23.40 -14.62 -0.38
C ARG A 7 22.10 -14.17 -1.04
N LEU A 8 21.98 -12.87 -1.29
CA LEU A 8 20.73 -12.26 -1.75
C LEU A 8 20.07 -12.92 -2.98
N PRO A 9 20.81 -13.37 -4.04
CA PRO A 9 20.18 -14.06 -5.17
C PRO A 9 19.50 -15.37 -4.82
N GLY A 10 20.10 -16.14 -3.88
CA GLY A 10 19.52 -17.40 -3.39
C GLY A 10 18.29 -17.16 -2.54
N ASP A 11 18.44 -16.33 -1.51
CA ASP A 11 17.37 -15.97 -0.57
C ASP A 11 16.18 -15.34 -1.32
N TRP A 12 16.46 -14.55 -2.36
CA TRP A 12 15.42 -13.92 -3.18
C TRP A 12 14.67 -14.93 -4.04
N ARG A 13 15.40 -15.85 -4.69
CA ARG A 13 14.79 -16.89 -5.53
C ARG A 13 13.91 -17.81 -4.70
N GLU A 14 14.37 -18.19 -3.53
CA GLU A 14 13.61 -19.01 -2.58
C GLU A 14 12.32 -18.31 -2.17
N ARG A 15 12.41 -17.02 -1.84
CA ARG A 15 11.27 -16.24 -1.32
C ARG A 15 10.28 -15.79 -2.39
N PHE A 16 10.74 -15.42 -3.58
CA PHE A 16 9.91 -14.76 -4.61
C PHE A 16 9.77 -15.57 -5.90
N GLY A 17 10.40 -16.74 -6.02
CA GLY A 17 10.26 -17.64 -7.15
C GLY A 17 10.92 -17.17 -8.45
N HIS A 18 11.65 -16.07 -8.45
CA HIS A 18 12.35 -15.56 -9.63
C HIS A 18 13.73 -15.00 -9.28
N PRO A 19 14.70 -15.00 -10.22
CA PRO A 19 16.03 -14.50 -9.97
C PRO A 19 16.06 -12.97 -9.93
N LEU A 20 16.96 -12.39 -9.15
CA LEU A 20 17.34 -10.99 -9.24
C LEU A 20 18.20 -10.74 -10.48
N VAL A 21 17.94 -9.63 -11.17
CA VAL A 21 18.69 -9.23 -12.36
C VAL A 21 19.77 -8.22 -12.01
N LEU A 22 19.43 -7.22 -11.17
CA LEU A 22 20.29 -6.08 -10.87
C LEU A 22 20.04 -5.61 -9.43
N LEU A 23 21.08 -5.09 -8.79
CA LEU A 23 20.98 -4.27 -7.57
C LEU A 23 21.26 -2.82 -7.91
N GLU A 24 20.49 -1.91 -7.33
CA GLU A 24 20.67 -0.48 -7.46
C GLU A 24 20.77 0.17 -6.07
N THR A 25 21.58 1.21 -5.95
CA THR A 25 21.69 2.01 -4.73
C THR A 25 21.90 3.49 -5.04
N PHE A 26 21.42 4.33 -4.13
CA PHE A 26 21.55 5.78 -4.20
C PHE A 26 22.38 6.27 -3.02
N VAL A 27 23.50 6.91 -3.31
CA VAL A 27 24.45 7.42 -2.31
C VAL A 27 24.35 8.93 -2.24
N ASP A 28 24.10 9.44 -1.05
CA ASP A 28 24.12 10.87 -0.77
C ASP A 28 25.57 11.38 -0.78
N PRO A 29 25.98 12.24 -1.75
CA PRO A 29 27.37 12.68 -1.89
C PRO A 29 27.80 13.64 -0.78
N GLU A 30 26.88 14.29 -0.08
CA GLU A 30 27.18 15.16 1.06
C GLU A 30 27.67 14.34 2.27
N ARG A 31 27.25 13.07 2.37
CA ARG A 31 27.54 12.20 3.52
C ARG A 31 28.50 11.07 3.20
N PHE A 32 28.48 10.56 1.97
CA PHE A 32 29.21 9.35 1.59
C PHE A 32 29.81 9.44 0.18
N GLN A 33 31.01 8.93 0.04
CA GLN A 33 31.71 8.88 -1.26
C GLN A 33 31.29 7.70 -2.16
N GLY A 34 30.64 6.68 -1.61
CA GLY A 34 30.30 5.46 -2.32
C GLY A 34 31.46 4.48 -2.49
N THR A 35 32.54 4.64 -1.74
CA THR A 35 33.77 3.83 -1.82
C THR A 35 33.50 2.34 -1.62
N VAL A 36 32.61 1.98 -0.71
CA VAL A 36 32.22 0.58 -0.44
C VAL A 36 31.61 -0.11 -1.65
N TYR A 37 30.88 0.62 -2.50
CA TYR A 37 30.26 0.09 -3.72
C TYR A 37 31.32 -0.10 -4.81
N ARG A 38 32.22 0.87 -4.98
CA ARG A 38 33.37 0.76 -5.90
C ARG A 38 34.26 -0.42 -5.53
N ALA A 39 34.61 -0.57 -4.25
CA ALA A 39 35.40 -1.71 -3.75
C ALA A 39 34.70 -3.07 -3.94
N ALA A 40 33.37 -3.09 -4.03
CA ALA A 40 32.56 -4.27 -4.31
C ALA A 40 32.24 -4.46 -5.81
N ASN A 41 32.95 -3.76 -6.71
CA ASN A 41 32.76 -3.80 -8.15
C ASN A 41 31.33 -3.45 -8.61
N TRP A 42 30.75 -2.39 -8.02
CA TRP A 42 29.53 -1.77 -8.54
C TRP A 42 29.88 -0.71 -9.59
N ALA A 43 29.12 -0.67 -10.66
CA ALA A 43 29.26 0.35 -11.68
C ALA A 43 28.60 1.66 -11.26
N TYR A 44 29.31 2.76 -11.41
CA TYR A 44 28.74 4.10 -11.22
C TYR A 44 28.04 4.54 -12.52
N LEU A 45 26.76 4.90 -12.46
CA LEU A 45 25.97 5.32 -13.62
C LEU A 45 25.83 6.84 -13.75
N GLY A 46 26.22 7.61 -12.76
CA GLY A 46 25.98 9.05 -12.73
C GLY A 46 25.17 9.50 -11.52
N GLU A 47 24.50 10.62 -11.66
CA GLU A 47 23.74 11.25 -10.57
C GLU A 47 22.26 11.38 -10.93
N THR A 48 21.41 11.30 -9.93
CA THR A 48 19.99 11.61 -10.08
C THR A 48 19.79 13.11 -10.29
N ARG A 49 18.62 13.50 -10.82
CA ARG A 49 18.28 14.93 -10.99
C ARG A 49 18.14 15.69 -9.66
N GLY A 50 18.15 15.01 -8.51
CA GLY A 50 18.10 15.63 -7.20
C GLY A 50 16.74 16.18 -6.77
N PHE A 51 15.66 15.79 -7.43
CA PHE A 51 14.31 16.16 -7.01
C PHE A 51 13.91 15.41 -5.74
N ARG A 52 13.30 16.14 -4.81
CA ARG A 52 12.83 15.61 -3.54
C ARG A 52 11.34 15.29 -3.62
N ARG A 53 10.92 14.16 -3.09
CA ARG A 53 9.50 13.86 -2.92
C ARG A 53 8.95 14.69 -1.76
N THR A 54 7.93 15.49 -2.02
CA THR A 54 7.19 16.31 -1.05
C THR A 54 5.78 15.75 -0.88
N LYS A 55 5.02 16.30 0.06
CA LYS A 55 3.59 15.95 0.23
C LYS A 55 2.75 16.26 -1.01
N ALA A 56 3.16 17.26 -1.81
CA ALA A 56 2.47 17.69 -3.04
C ALA A 56 3.03 17.09 -4.33
N GLY A 57 3.96 16.11 -4.24
CA GLY A 57 4.63 15.53 -5.41
C GLY A 57 6.15 15.68 -5.34
N TYR A 58 6.79 16.01 -6.46
CA TYR A 58 8.22 16.29 -6.49
C TYR A 58 8.50 17.79 -6.35
N SER A 59 9.63 18.14 -5.71
CA SER A 59 10.07 19.53 -5.59
C SER A 59 10.34 20.14 -6.97
N ALA A 60 10.02 21.42 -7.14
CA ALA A 60 10.31 22.17 -8.37
C ALA A 60 11.83 22.41 -8.59
N THR A 61 12.63 22.34 -7.52
CA THR A 61 14.08 22.57 -7.54
C THR A 61 14.85 21.33 -7.16
N ALA A 62 15.87 21.00 -7.93
CA ALA A 62 16.84 19.95 -7.65
C ALA A 62 17.81 20.46 -6.55
N ARG A 63 17.87 19.78 -5.39
CA ARG A 63 18.72 20.20 -4.26
C ARG A 63 19.72 19.16 -3.79
N SER A 64 19.51 17.89 -4.09
CA SER A 64 20.34 16.81 -3.56
C SER A 64 20.47 15.68 -4.58
N PRO A 65 21.27 15.85 -5.66
CA PRO A 65 21.56 14.75 -6.56
C PRO A 65 22.27 13.63 -5.79
N LYS A 66 21.90 12.38 -6.08
CA LYS A 66 22.49 11.19 -5.47
C LYS A 66 23.29 10.42 -6.49
N LYS A 67 24.46 9.94 -6.11
CA LYS A 67 25.25 9.03 -6.95
C LYS A 67 24.52 7.69 -7.08
N VAL A 68 24.38 7.21 -8.30
CA VAL A 68 23.73 5.93 -8.62
C VAL A 68 24.78 4.88 -8.88
N PHE A 69 24.72 3.79 -8.12
CA PHE A 69 25.56 2.62 -8.35
C PHE A 69 24.68 1.41 -8.62
N VAL A 70 25.12 0.57 -9.56
CA VAL A 70 24.42 -0.66 -9.90
C VAL A 70 25.38 -1.85 -9.91
N LYS A 71 24.83 -3.02 -9.57
CA LYS A 71 25.51 -4.30 -9.65
C LYS A 71 24.66 -5.29 -10.43
N PRO A 72 25.02 -5.61 -11.68
CA PRO A 72 24.40 -6.72 -12.39
C PRO A 72 24.66 -8.03 -11.62
N LEU A 73 23.62 -8.85 -11.47
CA LEU A 73 23.69 -10.17 -10.87
C LEU A 73 23.56 -11.29 -11.92
N GLN A 74 23.20 -10.92 -13.16
CA GLN A 74 23.12 -11.80 -14.31
C GLN A 74 23.89 -11.20 -15.47
N ALA A 75 24.53 -12.05 -16.29
CA ALA A 75 25.34 -11.60 -17.43
C ALA A 75 24.49 -10.85 -18.49
N ASP A 76 23.23 -11.25 -18.63
CA ASP A 76 22.26 -10.69 -19.57
C ASP A 76 21.38 -9.56 -18.98
N ALA A 77 21.73 -9.05 -17.79
CA ALA A 77 20.96 -8.04 -17.07
C ALA A 77 20.60 -6.83 -17.94
N ARG A 78 21.55 -6.32 -18.73
CA ARG A 78 21.33 -5.17 -19.60
C ARG A 78 20.31 -5.48 -20.70
N ALA A 79 20.44 -6.63 -21.35
CA ALA A 79 19.50 -7.06 -22.39
C ALA A 79 18.08 -7.18 -21.85
N ARG A 80 17.91 -7.89 -20.73
CA ARG A 80 16.61 -8.07 -20.05
C ARG A 80 15.95 -6.77 -19.63
N LEU A 81 16.72 -5.83 -19.07
CA LEU A 81 16.19 -4.55 -18.62
C LEU A 81 15.93 -3.55 -19.76
N SER A 82 16.47 -3.81 -20.95
CA SER A 82 16.24 -2.99 -22.14
C SER A 82 15.08 -3.50 -23.00
N GLU A 83 14.47 -4.63 -22.66
CA GLU A 83 13.30 -5.14 -23.37
C GLU A 83 12.11 -4.18 -23.20
N PRO A 84 11.37 -3.86 -24.28
CA PRO A 84 10.19 -2.98 -24.20
C PRO A 84 9.13 -3.48 -23.23
N VAL A 85 9.06 -4.80 -23.06
CA VAL A 85 8.14 -5.48 -22.13
C VAL A 85 8.93 -6.46 -21.31
N LEU A 86 9.10 -6.15 -20.02
CA LEU A 86 9.77 -7.07 -19.11
C LEU A 86 9.08 -8.44 -19.07
N GLY A 87 9.86 -9.52 -18.97
CA GLY A 87 9.35 -10.87 -18.77
C GLY A 87 8.43 -10.97 -17.57
N SER A 88 7.46 -11.90 -17.61
CA SER A 88 6.41 -12.06 -16.57
C SER A 88 6.91 -12.01 -15.12
N PRO A 89 8.03 -12.67 -14.75
CA PRO A 89 8.55 -12.63 -13.38
C PRO A 89 9.05 -11.25 -12.93
N TYR A 90 9.39 -10.36 -13.86
CA TYR A 90 9.96 -9.03 -13.58
C TYR A 90 8.96 -7.89 -13.80
N ARG A 91 7.79 -8.20 -14.32
CA ARG A 91 6.72 -7.22 -14.32
C ARG A 91 6.38 -6.97 -12.85
N SER A 92 6.57 -5.76 -12.39
CA SER A 92 6.07 -5.34 -11.07
C SER A 92 4.54 -5.34 -11.12
N GLY A 93 3.98 -6.55 -11.16
CA GLY A 93 2.67 -6.78 -10.63
C GLY A 93 2.81 -6.71 -9.13
N VAL A 94 2.69 -5.53 -8.53
CA VAL A 94 1.79 -5.50 -7.37
C VAL A 94 0.56 -6.21 -7.92
N PRO A 95 0.19 -7.41 -7.42
CA PRO A 95 -1.07 -8.00 -7.83
C PRO A 95 -2.07 -6.89 -7.59
N LYS A 96 -2.69 -6.37 -8.67
CA LYS A 96 -3.86 -5.54 -8.51
C LYS A 96 -4.84 -6.51 -7.89
N ILE A 97 -4.97 -6.46 -6.57
CA ILE A 97 -5.99 -7.19 -5.84
C ILE A 97 -7.28 -6.61 -6.41
N MET A 98 -7.78 -7.27 -7.43
CA MET A 98 -9.05 -6.90 -8.05
C MET A 98 -10.10 -7.66 -7.28
N LEU A 99 -10.93 -6.92 -6.57
CA LEU A 99 -12.11 -7.49 -5.95
C LEU A 99 -12.97 -8.18 -7.03
N THR A 100 -13.36 -9.41 -6.78
CA THR A 100 -14.34 -10.10 -7.61
C THR A 100 -15.69 -9.39 -7.51
N ALA A 101 -16.60 -9.66 -8.46
CA ALA A 101 -17.94 -9.11 -8.40
C ALA A 101 -18.71 -9.54 -7.14
N GLU A 102 -18.44 -10.74 -6.63
CA GLU A 102 -18.99 -11.27 -5.39
C GLU A 102 -18.43 -10.51 -4.18
N GLN A 103 -17.13 -10.37 -4.09
CA GLN A 103 -16.47 -9.61 -3.02
C GLN A 103 -16.96 -8.14 -2.96
N MET A 104 -17.15 -7.49 -4.12
CA MET A 104 -17.73 -6.13 -4.18
C MET A 104 -19.15 -6.06 -3.60
N ARG A 105 -19.98 -7.08 -3.85
CA ARG A 105 -21.35 -7.13 -3.32
C ARG A 105 -21.38 -7.43 -1.82
N ALA A 106 -20.46 -8.28 -1.34
CA ALA A 106 -20.41 -8.71 0.04
C ALA A 106 -19.80 -7.63 0.96
N LEU A 107 -18.84 -6.83 0.50
CA LEU A 107 -18.17 -5.81 1.32
C LEU A 107 -19.12 -4.95 2.16
N PRO A 108 -20.20 -4.36 1.63
CA PRO A 108 -21.12 -3.56 2.44
C PRO A 108 -21.79 -4.36 3.56
N GLU A 109 -21.98 -5.67 3.40
CA GLU A 109 -22.62 -6.53 4.42
C GLU A 109 -21.72 -6.68 5.65
N PHE A 110 -20.41 -6.83 5.46
CA PHE A 110 -19.45 -6.91 6.57
C PHE A 110 -19.36 -5.63 7.41
N PHE A 111 -19.80 -4.49 6.85
CA PHE A 111 -19.83 -3.20 7.55
C PHE A 111 -21.22 -2.81 8.04
N ALA A 112 -22.24 -3.68 7.87
CA ALA A 112 -23.63 -3.33 8.16
C ALA A 112 -23.89 -3.03 9.65
N ASP A 113 -23.20 -3.73 10.54
CA ASP A 113 -23.37 -3.65 12.00
C ASP A 113 -22.57 -2.52 12.65
N LEU A 114 -21.77 -1.79 11.88
CA LEU A 114 -20.97 -0.70 12.43
C LEU A 114 -21.85 0.50 12.82
N PRO A 115 -21.68 1.05 14.03
CA PRO A 115 -22.39 2.27 14.41
C PRO A 115 -21.93 3.46 13.56
N ASP A 116 -22.89 4.17 12.98
CA ASP A 116 -22.59 5.34 12.13
C ASP A 116 -22.31 6.58 13.02
N PRO A 117 -21.06 7.07 13.06
CA PRO A 117 -20.68 8.18 13.92
C PRO A 117 -21.20 9.54 13.43
N ARG A 118 -21.82 9.60 12.26
CA ARG A 118 -22.31 10.84 11.66
C ARG A 118 -23.70 11.21 12.17
N ARG A 119 -23.98 12.51 12.18
CA ARG A 119 -25.34 13.02 12.42
C ARG A 119 -26.29 12.62 11.26
N ALA A 120 -27.59 12.57 11.52
CA ALA A 120 -28.60 12.14 10.54
C ALA A 120 -28.51 12.89 9.19
N GLN A 121 -28.23 14.20 9.22
CA GLN A 121 -28.08 15.03 8.01
C GLN A 121 -26.87 14.62 7.16
N GLY A 122 -25.82 14.02 7.77
CA GLY A 122 -24.60 13.55 7.08
C GLY A 122 -24.70 12.15 6.46
N ARG A 123 -25.83 11.44 6.64
CA ARG A 123 -26.01 10.03 6.25
C ARG A 123 -26.59 9.83 4.84
N ARG A 124 -26.37 10.78 3.93
CA ARG A 124 -26.86 10.65 2.54
C ARG A 124 -26.36 9.38 1.85
N HIS A 125 -25.13 8.98 2.11
CA HIS A 125 -24.57 7.68 1.72
C HIS A 125 -24.50 6.78 2.95
N PRO A 126 -25.06 5.55 2.91
CA PRO A 126 -24.97 4.61 4.03
C PRO A 126 -23.51 4.35 4.44
N LEU A 127 -23.26 4.23 5.74
CA LEU A 127 -21.90 3.96 6.25
C LEU A 127 -21.24 2.73 5.60
N PRO A 128 -21.95 1.58 5.47
CA PRO A 128 -21.39 0.39 4.82
C PRO A 128 -20.91 0.64 3.39
N VAL A 129 -21.62 1.47 2.64
CA VAL A 129 -21.26 1.82 1.25
C VAL A 129 -19.99 2.67 1.20
N VAL A 130 -19.88 3.66 2.09
CA VAL A 130 -18.69 4.52 2.15
C VAL A 130 -17.46 3.70 2.51
N LEU A 131 -17.57 2.81 3.51
CA LEU A 131 -16.48 1.94 3.94
C LEU A 131 -16.10 0.91 2.87
N ALA A 132 -17.09 0.31 2.18
CA ALA A 132 -16.83 -0.64 1.11
C ALA A 132 -16.11 0.00 -0.09
N ILE A 133 -16.49 1.22 -0.46
CA ILE A 133 -15.78 2.00 -1.49
C ILE A 133 -14.35 2.31 -1.05
N ALA A 134 -14.17 2.76 0.19
CA ALA A 134 -12.84 3.06 0.71
C ALA A 134 -11.95 1.80 0.74
N ALA A 135 -12.47 0.67 1.22
CA ALA A 135 -11.77 -0.61 1.23
C ALA A 135 -11.42 -1.07 -0.20
N GLY A 136 -12.36 -1.02 -1.12
CA GLY A 136 -12.15 -1.37 -2.53
C GLY A 136 -11.07 -0.51 -3.19
N ALA A 137 -11.09 0.79 -2.96
CA ALA A 137 -10.08 1.71 -3.47
C ALA A 137 -8.68 1.43 -2.90
N ILE A 138 -8.59 1.17 -1.59
CA ILE A 138 -7.33 0.84 -0.91
C ILE A 138 -6.76 -0.48 -1.44
N LEU A 139 -7.58 -1.50 -1.64
CA LEU A 139 -7.19 -2.77 -2.25
C LEU A 139 -6.68 -2.58 -3.69
N CYS A 140 -7.24 -1.61 -4.44
CA CYS A 140 -6.73 -1.19 -5.74
C CYS A 140 -5.50 -0.28 -5.69
N GLY A 141 -4.91 -0.07 -4.51
CA GLY A 141 -3.68 0.70 -4.30
C GLY A 141 -3.87 2.21 -4.15
N MET A 142 -5.11 2.69 -4.04
CA MET A 142 -5.38 4.12 -3.80
C MET A 142 -4.99 4.51 -2.38
N ARG A 143 -4.31 5.65 -2.23
CA ARG A 143 -3.85 6.16 -0.93
C ARG A 143 -4.29 7.60 -0.74
N GLY A 144 -4.95 7.87 0.38
CA GLY A 144 -5.47 9.19 0.72
C GLY A 144 -6.90 9.45 0.20
N TYR A 145 -7.59 10.35 0.87
CA TYR A 145 -9.03 10.57 0.68
C TYR A 145 -9.39 11.01 -0.74
N LYS A 146 -8.58 11.90 -1.33
CA LYS A 146 -8.78 12.35 -2.71
C LYS A 146 -8.63 11.22 -3.71
N ALA A 147 -7.57 10.40 -3.62
CA ALA A 147 -7.37 9.28 -4.54
C ALA A 147 -8.49 8.24 -4.44
N ILE A 148 -9.02 8.00 -3.24
CA ILE A 148 -10.18 7.13 -3.02
C ILE A 148 -11.43 7.71 -3.70
N ALA A 149 -11.68 9.02 -3.57
CA ALA A 149 -12.81 9.68 -4.20
C ALA A 149 -12.70 9.67 -5.74
N ASP A 150 -11.53 9.99 -6.28
CA ASP A 150 -11.27 9.98 -7.73
C ASP A 150 -11.46 8.55 -8.30
N TRP A 151 -11.01 7.52 -7.56
CA TRP A 151 -11.25 6.13 -7.93
C TRP A 151 -12.76 5.79 -7.91
N ALA A 152 -13.49 6.21 -6.88
CA ALA A 152 -14.93 5.99 -6.80
C ALA A 152 -15.67 6.66 -7.96
N GLU A 153 -15.29 7.87 -8.36
CA GLU A 153 -15.84 8.54 -9.53
C GLU A 153 -15.55 7.81 -10.85
N SER A 154 -14.40 7.14 -10.94
CA SER A 154 -14.04 6.35 -12.13
C SER A 154 -14.80 5.03 -12.26
N LEU A 155 -15.54 4.60 -11.22
CA LEU A 155 -16.32 3.37 -11.26
C LEU A 155 -17.49 3.46 -12.27
N GLY A 156 -17.60 2.46 -13.13
CA GLY A 156 -18.75 2.33 -14.03
C GLY A 156 -20.05 2.01 -13.28
N PRO A 157 -21.22 2.20 -13.91
CA PRO A 157 -22.53 2.00 -13.29
C PRO A 157 -22.71 0.62 -12.62
N LYS A 158 -22.28 -0.44 -13.28
CA LYS A 158 -22.35 -1.82 -12.74
C LYS A 158 -21.51 -2.01 -11.46
N ALA A 159 -20.34 -1.36 -11.36
CA ALA A 159 -19.53 -1.43 -10.16
C ALA A 159 -20.16 -0.63 -9.02
N ARG A 160 -20.66 0.57 -9.30
CA ARG A 160 -21.39 1.40 -8.33
C ARG A 160 -22.61 0.68 -7.77
N GLU A 161 -23.35 -0.05 -8.60
CA GLU A 161 -24.47 -0.89 -8.19
C GLU A 161 -24.04 -2.02 -7.26
N ARG A 162 -22.94 -2.72 -7.58
CA ARG A 162 -22.38 -3.80 -6.73
C ARG A 162 -21.98 -3.30 -5.35
N PHE A 163 -21.42 -2.10 -5.26
CA PHE A 163 -21.15 -1.43 -4.00
C PHE A 163 -22.40 -0.87 -3.31
N ARG A 164 -23.59 -1.07 -3.88
CA ARG A 164 -24.86 -0.55 -3.36
C ARG A 164 -24.90 0.98 -3.24
N CYS A 165 -24.23 1.67 -4.14
CA CYS A 165 -24.30 3.13 -4.21
C CYS A 165 -25.76 3.59 -4.40
N ARG A 166 -26.10 4.70 -3.75
CA ARG A 166 -27.45 5.28 -3.86
C ARG A 166 -27.72 5.73 -5.29
N GLY A 167 -28.82 5.28 -5.86
CA GLY A 167 -29.24 5.64 -7.22
C GLY A 167 -30.27 4.68 -7.77
N LYS A 168 -30.71 4.91 -9.00
CA LYS A 168 -31.65 4.07 -9.73
C LYS A 168 -31.40 4.20 -11.24
N GLY A 169 -31.64 3.12 -11.99
CA GLY A 169 -31.60 3.17 -13.46
C GLY A 169 -30.22 3.52 -14.05
N GLY A 170 -29.12 3.06 -13.43
CA GLY A 170 -27.76 3.33 -13.90
C GLY A 170 -27.15 4.65 -13.42
N CYS A 171 -27.95 5.55 -12.82
CA CYS A 171 -27.48 6.82 -12.25
C CYS A 171 -27.16 6.65 -10.77
N TYR A 172 -25.98 6.12 -10.46
CA TYR A 172 -25.52 5.90 -9.09
C TYR A 172 -24.54 7.00 -8.64
N ARG A 173 -24.74 7.52 -7.44
CA ARG A 173 -23.88 8.55 -6.83
C ARG A 173 -22.89 7.92 -5.87
N VAL A 174 -21.64 8.31 -5.96
CA VAL A 174 -20.56 7.91 -5.03
C VAL A 174 -20.36 8.98 -3.95
N PRO A 175 -19.80 8.62 -2.78
CA PRO A 175 -19.47 9.58 -1.74
C PRO A 175 -18.31 10.49 -2.18
N SER A 176 -18.41 11.77 -1.87
CA SER A 176 -17.34 12.76 -2.11
C SER A 176 -16.14 12.56 -1.17
N GLU A 177 -15.01 13.19 -1.50
CA GLU A 177 -13.81 13.18 -0.67
C GLU A 177 -14.10 13.60 0.78
N SER A 178 -14.90 14.66 0.98
CA SER A 178 -15.25 15.16 2.32
C SER A 178 -16.04 14.12 3.13
N ILE A 179 -16.96 13.39 2.51
CA ILE A 179 -17.73 12.33 3.17
C ILE A 179 -16.81 11.14 3.52
N ILE A 180 -15.96 10.71 2.60
CA ILE A 180 -14.99 9.63 2.83
C ILE A 180 -14.06 10.00 3.99
N ARG A 181 -13.53 11.22 3.98
CA ARG A 181 -12.66 11.73 5.04
C ARG A 181 -13.36 11.77 6.40
N ASP A 182 -14.58 12.32 6.48
CA ASP A 182 -15.35 12.42 7.73
C ASP A 182 -15.63 11.03 8.32
N VAL A 183 -16.02 10.07 7.48
CA VAL A 183 -16.25 8.68 7.91
C VAL A 183 -14.96 8.03 8.41
N LEU A 184 -13.87 8.07 7.65
CA LEU A 184 -12.63 7.39 8.01
C LEU A 184 -11.91 7.98 9.23
N ILE A 185 -12.18 9.24 9.56
CA ILE A 185 -11.65 9.87 10.80
C ILE A 185 -12.48 9.46 12.01
N ARG A 186 -13.80 9.25 11.85
CA ARG A 186 -14.73 9.12 12.98
C ARG A 186 -15.21 7.69 13.24
N VAL A 187 -15.03 6.77 12.28
CA VAL A 187 -15.38 5.37 12.49
C VAL A 187 -14.56 4.77 13.63
N ASP A 188 -15.21 4.00 14.49
CA ASP A 188 -14.52 3.30 15.57
C ASP A 188 -13.56 2.25 14.99
N PRO A 189 -12.25 2.36 15.26
CA PRO A 189 -11.25 1.44 14.71
C PRO A 189 -11.42 0.00 15.21
N VAL A 190 -11.96 -0.22 16.42
CA VAL A 190 -12.18 -1.57 16.98
C VAL A 190 -13.29 -2.28 16.21
N HIS A 191 -14.41 -1.60 15.98
CA HIS A 191 -15.50 -2.14 15.17
C HIS A 191 -15.07 -2.39 13.71
N LEU A 192 -14.31 -1.46 13.13
CA LEU A 192 -13.80 -1.59 11.77
C LEU A 192 -12.84 -2.79 11.64
N ASP A 193 -11.90 -2.94 12.57
CA ASP A 193 -10.97 -4.08 12.59
C ASP A 193 -11.73 -5.42 12.69
N GLY A 194 -12.73 -5.52 13.59
CA GLY A 194 -13.57 -6.70 13.70
C GLY A 194 -14.33 -7.04 12.40
N ALA A 195 -14.83 -6.05 11.68
CA ALA A 195 -15.49 -6.26 10.39
C ALA A 195 -14.50 -6.76 9.32
N LEU A 196 -13.30 -6.18 9.27
CA LEU A 196 -12.24 -6.62 8.36
C LEU A 196 -11.73 -8.02 8.68
N GLN A 197 -11.65 -8.39 9.96
CA GLN A 197 -11.32 -9.76 10.37
C GLN A 197 -12.36 -10.77 9.85
N ARG A 198 -13.67 -10.46 9.99
CA ARG A 198 -14.73 -11.32 9.44
C ARG A 198 -14.62 -11.47 7.92
N TRP A 199 -14.34 -10.37 7.22
CA TRP A 199 -14.14 -10.40 5.77
C TRP A 199 -12.90 -11.23 5.38
N ASN A 200 -11.78 -11.06 6.08
CA ASN A 200 -10.57 -11.85 5.88
C ASN A 200 -10.81 -13.35 6.14
N ALA A 201 -11.59 -13.69 7.17
CA ALA A 201 -11.94 -15.08 7.45
C ALA A 201 -12.81 -15.71 6.34
N ALA A 202 -13.63 -14.91 5.65
CA ALA A 202 -14.49 -15.39 4.58
C ALA A 202 -13.77 -15.51 3.22
N TYR A 203 -12.77 -14.65 2.95
CA TYR A 203 -12.13 -14.52 1.63
C TYR A 203 -10.61 -14.62 1.64
N GLY A 204 -9.99 -14.64 2.82
CA GLY A 204 -8.53 -14.77 2.98
C GLY A 204 -8.08 -16.21 2.85
N GLU A 205 -6.85 -16.39 2.41
CA GLU A 205 -6.17 -17.69 2.46
C GLU A 205 -5.69 -17.96 3.90
N ALA A 206 -5.69 -19.23 4.29
CA ALA A 206 -5.12 -19.63 5.57
C ALA A 206 -3.59 -19.54 5.53
N ASP A 207 -2.99 -19.13 6.63
CA ASP A 207 -1.54 -19.07 6.80
C ASP A 207 -1.09 -20.02 7.91
N ASP A 208 -0.01 -20.75 7.64
CA ASP A 208 0.62 -21.65 8.63
C ASP A 208 1.53 -20.87 9.60
N SER A 209 1.91 -19.64 9.22
CA SER A 209 2.79 -18.79 10.01
C SER A 209 2.36 -17.33 9.94
N LEU A 210 2.50 -16.61 11.08
CA LEU A 210 2.15 -15.23 11.24
C LEU A 210 3.38 -14.39 11.59
N ALA A 211 3.48 -13.21 10.99
CA ALA A 211 4.45 -12.19 11.36
C ALA A 211 3.77 -11.09 12.17
N ILE A 212 4.39 -10.69 13.27
CA ILE A 212 3.96 -9.54 14.07
C ILE A 212 4.93 -8.41 13.78
N ASP A 213 4.41 -7.26 13.34
CA ASP A 213 5.19 -6.05 13.08
C ASP A 213 4.63 -4.86 13.84
N GLY A 214 5.53 -4.09 14.43
CA GLY A 214 5.20 -2.86 15.14
C GLY A 214 5.69 -1.64 14.36
N LYS A 215 4.80 -0.69 14.09
CA LYS A 215 5.15 0.53 13.36
C LYS A 215 4.76 1.79 14.12
N THR A 216 5.73 2.70 14.29
CA THR A 216 5.46 4.05 14.76
C THR A 216 4.92 4.91 13.62
N MET A 217 3.78 5.52 13.82
CA MET A 217 3.15 6.40 12.84
C MET A 217 3.73 7.80 12.94
N CYS A 218 4.59 8.17 11.99
CA CYS A 218 5.40 9.41 12.03
C CYS A 218 4.62 10.72 12.18
N ASN A 219 3.33 10.77 11.85
CA ASN A 219 2.50 11.99 11.90
C ASN A 219 1.21 11.80 12.70
N ALA A 220 1.07 10.71 13.45
CA ALA A 220 -0.07 10.46 14.31
C ALA A 220 0.37 10.63 15.77
N ILE A 221 0.07 11.82 16.31
CA ILE A 221 0.34 12.18 17.70
C ILE A 221 -0.98 12.15 18.45
N ASP A 222 -1.00 11.55 19.63
CA ASP A 222 -2.17 11.54 20.50
C ASP A 222 -2.32 12.87 21.26
N GLU A 223 -3.41 13.01 22.01
CA GLU A 223 -3.72 14.24 22.78
C GLU A 223 -2.66 14.56 23.84
N ALA A 224 -1.88 13.57 24.28
CA ALA A 224 -0.78 13.72 25.23
C ALA A 224 0.57 14.01 24.56
N GLY A 225 0.62 14.17 23.23
CA GLY A 225 1.84 14.46 22.49
C GLY A 225 2.69 13.25 22.14
N HIS A 226 2.23 12.01 22.41
CA HIS A 226 2.98 10.80 22.09
C HIS A 226 2.67 10.30 20.68
N GLN A 227 3.69 9.75 20.02
CA GLN A 227 3.52 9.11 18.73
C GLN A 227 2.67 7.84 18.85
N THR A 228 1.76 7.65 17.91
CA THR A 228 0.94 6.44 17.84
C THR A 228 1.76 5.27 17.33
N HIS A 229 1.77 4.18 18.10
CA HIS A 229 2.33 2.90 17.69
C HIS A 229 1.21 1.95 17.31
N VAL A 230 1.36 1.25 16.19
CA VAL A 230 0.41 0.24 15.72
C VAL A 230 1.12 -1.08 15.59
N MET A 231 0.60 -2.11 16.21
CA MET A 231 1.01 -3.50 16.00
C MET A 231 0.08 -4.16 14.99
N GLY A 232 0.63 -4.77 13.96
CA GLY A 232 -0.10 -5.55 12.97
C GLY A 232 0.30 -7.02 13.00
N VAL A 233 -0.67 -7.89 12.76
CA VAL A 233 -0.46 -9.32 12.56
C VAL A 233 -0.74 -9.64 11.09
N VAL A 234 0.25 -10.14 10.39
CA VAL A 234 0.21 -10.38 8.93
C VAL A 234 0.55 -11.83 8.63
N GLY A 235 -0.23 -12.45 7.78
CA GLY A 235 0.05 -13.78 7.25
C GLY A 235 1.35 -13.82 6.44
N HIS A 236 2.17 -14.82 6.68
CA HIS A 236 3.47 -14.91 6.02
C HIS A 236 3.34 -15.25 4.53
N GLN A 237 2.40 -16.11 4.18
CA GLN A 237 2.14 -16.55 2.81
C GLN A 237 1.12 -15.65 2.10
N SER A 238 -0.06 -15.49 2.68
CA SER A 238 -1.17 -14.72 2.10
C SER A 238 -0.92 -13.22 2.04
N LYS A 239 -0.01 -12.68 2.90
CA LYS A 239 0.16 -11.23 3.12
C LYS A 239 -1.10 -10.55 3.67
N THR A 240 -2.07 -11.31 4.11
CA THR A 240 -3.30 -10.80 4.70
C THR A 240 -3.03 -10.19 6.07
N CYS A 241 -3.48 -8.97 6.31
CA CYS A 241 -3.45 -8.35 7.63
C CYS A 241 -4.62 -8.87 8.45
N TYR A 242 -4.35 -9.72 9.44
CA TYR A 242 -5.39 -10.32 10.29
C TYR A 242 -5.98 -9.34 11.29
N THR A 243 -5.14 -8.51 11.89
CA THR A 243 -5.56 -7.48 12.85
C THR A 243 -4.51 -6.40 13.01
N GLN A 244 -4.96 -5.22 13.41
CA GLN A 244 -4.09 -4.12 13.82
C GLN A 244 -4.59 -3.51 15.12
N LYS A 245 -3.68 -3.29 16.07
CA LYS A 245 -4.03 -2.65 17.35
C LYS A 245 -3.07 -1.50 17.65
N LYS A 246 -3.63 -0.41 18.17
CA LYS A 246 -2.83 0.65 18.77
C LYS A 246 -2.18 0.06 20.03
N SER A 247 -0.84 0.03 20.08
CA SER A 247 -0.12 -0.30 21.31
C SER A 247 -0.10 0.93 22.22
N GLY A 248 -0.23 0.71 23.52
CA GLY A 248 0.00 1.76 24.50
C GLY A 248 1.44 2.28 24.44
N PRO A 249 1.74 3.42 25.09
CA PRO A 249 3.11 3.92 25.17
C PRO A 249 4.00 2.81 25.75
N CYS A 250 5.12 2.52 25.08
CA CYS A 250 6.17 1.71 25.68
C CYS A 250 6.60 2.41 26.98
N ARG A 251 6.44 1.72 28.11
CA ARG A 251 7.03 2.14 29.39
C ARG A 251 8.51 1.82 29.39
#